data_0f2958db949b15e46c5a9a462fd7d724
#
_entry.id   0f2958db949b15e46c5a9a462fd7d724
#
_cell.length_a   1.000
_cell.length_b   1.000
_cell.length_c   1.000
_cell.angle_alpha   90.00
_cell.angle_beta   90.00
_cell.angle_gamma   90.00
#
_symmetry.space_group_name_H-M   'P 1'
#
loop_
_entity.id
_entity.type
_entity.pdbx_description
1 polymer ?
#
loop_
_entity_poly.entity_id
_entity_poly.type
_entity_poly.pdbx_seq_one_letter_code
_entity_poly.pdbx_strand_id
1 'polypeptide(L)'
;LPHLVSLLTLNGVLAIQMPDNWLEPTHVAMREVALEQDYPDRGREPLPGVHAYYDILSEAGCDVDIWRTTYFHKMSSHQAIIDWVSATGLRPWLQELNESEQKRFLKRYHELLEEQYPLQENGQILLAFPRLFIVAQRQP
;
A
#
# COMPACT_ATOMS: atom_id res chain seq x y z
N LEU A 1 -1.47 -3.45 18.22
CA LEU A 1 -0.15 -4.08 18.39
C LEU A 1 0.17 -4.44 19.85
N PRO A 2 -0.11 -3.57 20.85
CA PRO A 2 0.16 -3.94 22.25
C PRO A 2 -0.54 -5.24 22.67
N HIS A 3 -1.76 -5.47 22.16
CA HIS A 3 -2.48 -6.72 22.41
C HIS A 3 -1.71 -7.93 21.87
N LEU A 4 -1.17 -7.84 20.66
CA LEU A 4 -0.39 -8.95 20.08
C LEU A 4 0.88 -9.22 20.87
N VAL A 5 1.54 -8.17 21.34
CA VAL A 5 2.71 -8.30 22.21
C VAL A 5 2.36 -9.02 23.50
N SER A 6 1.21 -8.71 24.10
CA SER A 6 0.78 -9.35 25.36
C SER A 6 0.59 -10.86 25.24
N LEU A 7 0.40 -11.37 24.02
CA LEU A 7 0.26 -12.81 23.76
C LEU A 7 1.60 -13.54 23.65
N LEU A 8 2.71 -12.79 23.59
CA LEU A 8 4.04 -13.38 23.47
C LEU A 8 4.56 -13.85 24.83
N THR A 9 5.31 -14.94 24.82
CA THR A 9 6.16 -15.30 25.96
C THR A 9 7.33 -14.32 26.05
N LEU A 10 8.04 -14.30 27.18
CA LEU A 10 9.30 -13.57 27.29
C LEU A 10 10.26 -14.06 26.21
N ASN A 11 10.94 -13.12 25.56
CA ASN A 11 11.79 -13.37 24.38
C ASN A 11 11.05 -13.84 23.14
N GLY A 12 9.72 -13.92 23.18
CA GLY A 12 8.91 -14.20 22.01
C GLY A 12 9.01 -13.06 20.98
N VAL A 13 8.79 -13.39 19.71
CA VAL A 13 8.97 -12.47 18.59
C VAL A 13 7.66 -12.27 17.84
N LEU A 14 7.33 -11.03 17.58
CA LEU A 14 6.28 -10.63 16.66
C LEU A 14 6.94 -10.12 15.37
N ALA A 15 6.65 -10.78 14.25
CA ALA A 15 7.14 -10.37 12.95
C ALA A 15 5.96 -9.97 12.06
N ILE A 16 6.00 -8.75 11.51
CA ILE A 16 4.93 -8.20 10.70
C ILE A 16 5.51 -7.65 9.42
N GLN A 17 4.81 -7.85 8.30
CA GLN A 17 5.09 -7.12 7.07
C GLN A 17 3.78 -6.58 6.49
N MET A 18 3.87 -5.43 5.82
CA MET A 18 2.69 -4.79 5.23
C MET A 18 3.08 -3.93 4.04
N PRO A 19 2.17 -3.76 3.05
CA PRO A 19 2.39 -2.78 2.00
C PRO A 19 2.47 -1.39 2.59
N ASP A 20 3.45 -0.61 2.13
CA ASP A 20 3.64 0.80 2.52
C ASP A 20 3.57 1.65 1.26
N ASN A 21 2.38 1.67 0.65
CA ASN A 21 2.16 2.16 -0.70
C ASN A 21 1.19 3.36 -0.78
N TRP A 22 0.84 3.96 0.36
CA TRP A 22 -0.13 5.07 0.38
C TRP A 22 0.32 6.27 -0.46
N LEU A 23 1.63 6.54 -0.51
CA LEU A 23 2.22 7.63 -1.30
C LEU A 23 2.67 7.19 -2.70
N GLU A 24 2.54 5.92 -3.05
CA GLU A 24 2.91 5.44 -4.38
C GLU A 24 1.95 5.94 -5.44
N PRO A 25 2.43 6.22 -6.68
CA PRO A 25 1.58 6.79 -7.72
C PRO A 25 0.30 6.02 -7.99
N THR A 26 0.33 4.67 -7.88
CA THR A 26 -0.88 3.85 -8.04
C THR A 26 -1.99 4.25 -7.08
N HIS A 27 -1.65 4.55 -5.83
CA HIS A 27 -2.62 4.88 -4.77
C HIS A 27 -2.95 6.37 -4.76
N VAL A 28 -1.96 7.21 -5.02
CA VAL A 28 -2.19 8.65 -5.19
C VAL A 28 -3.16 8.89 -6.35
N ALA A 29 -2.99 8.19 -7.46
CA ALA A 29 -3.87 8.32 -8.63
C ALA A 29 -5.31 7.91 -8.32
N MET A 30 -5.53 6.88 -7.50
CA MET A 30 -6.89 6.51 -7.08
C MET A 30 -7.59 7.67 -6.38
N ARG A 31 -6.90 8.33 -5.47
CA ARG A 31 -7.46 9.48 -4.73
C ARG A 31 -7.69 10.67 -5.64
N GLU A 32 -6.77 10.94 -6.57
CA GLU A 32 -6.91 12.04 -7.53
C GLU A 32 -8.13 11.85 -8.43
N VAL A 33 -8.35 10.66 -8.96
CA VAL A 33 -9.51 10.38 -9.82
C VAL A 33 -10.81 10.56 -9.04
N ALA A 34 -10.87 10.05 -7.82
CA ALA A 34 -12.05 10.20 -6.98
C ALA A 34 -12.34 11.68 -6.71
N LEU A 35 -11.32 12.46 -6.41
CA LEU A 35 -11.47 13.91 -6.18
C LEU A 35 -11.96 14.64 -7.44
N GLU A 36 -11.38 14.34 -8.61
CA GLU A 36 -11.78 14.91 -9.89
C GLU A 36 -13.24 14.61 -10.24
N GLN A 37 -13.71 13.44 -9.89
CA GLN A 37 -15.04 12.95 -10.25
C GLN A 37 -16.08 13.08 -9.13
N ASP A 38 -15.72 13.81 -8.06
CA ASP A 38 -16.60 14.05 -6.89
C ASP A 38 -17.05 12.79 -6.16
N TYR A 39 -16.21 11.78 -6.10
CA TYR A 39 -16.45 10.60 -5.28
C TYR A 39 -15.79 10.76 -3.90
N PRO A 40 -16.40 10.18 -2.84
CA PRO A 40 -15.76 10.20 -1.53
C PRO A 40 -14.49 9.36 -1.50
N ASP A 41 -13.59 9.68 -0.58
CA ASP A 41 -12.39 8.87 -0.36
C ASP A 41 -12.78 7.53 0.26
N ARG A 42 -12.56 6.46 -0.48
CA ARG A 42 -12.88 5.08 -0.07
C ARG A 42 -11.61 4.26 0.14
N GLY A 43 -10.47 4.91 0.08
CA GLY A 43 -9.19 4.27 0.29
C GLY A 43 -8.92 3.98 1.75
N ARG A 44 -7.91 3.15 1.96
CA ARG A 44 -7.43 2.83 3.29
C ARG A 44 -6.73 4.05 3.90
N GLU A 45 -6.86 4.20 5.23
CA GLU A 45 -6.09 5.19 5.97
C GLU A 45 -4.59 4.93 5.83
N PRO A 46 -3.76 5.99 5.85
CA PRO A 46 -2.32 5.80 5.83
C PRO A 46 -1.86 5.05 7.08
N LEU A 47 -0.79 4.26 6.92
CA LEU A 47 -0.18 3.59 8.06
C LEU A 47 0.42 4.62 9.02
N PRO A 48 0.47 4.31 10.33
CA PRO A 48 1.31 5.08 11.24
C PRO A 48 2.74 5.16 10.71
N GLY A 49 3.43 6.24 11.01
CA GLY A 49 4.83 6.38 10.61
C GLY A 49 5.73 5.38 11.36
N VAL A 50 6.94 5.17 10.83
CA VAL A 50 7.94 4.27 11.43
C VAL A 50 8.20 4.63 12.90
N HIS A 51 8.31 5.92 13.20
CA HIS A 51 8.54 6.39 14.57
C HIS A 51 7.40 6.03 15.52
N ALA A 52 6.15 6.13 15.05
CA ALA A 52 4.98 5.75 15.84
C ALA A 52 4.95 4.25 16.13
N TYR A 53 5.24 3.41 15.16
CA TYR A 53 5.35 1.96 15.38
C TYR A 53 6.44 1.62 16.38
N TYR A 54 7.59 2.26 16.24
CA TYR A 54 8.70 2.07 17.17
C TYR A 54 8.28 2.39 18.61
N ASP A 55 7.69 3.55 18.82
CA ASP A 55 7.26 3.99 20.16
C ASP A 55 6.21 3.04 20.75
N ILE A 56 5.20 2.68 19.98
CA ILE A 56 4.13 1.76 20.43
C ILE A 56 4.72 0.43 20.92
N LEU A 57 5.64 -0.14 20.15
CA LEU A 57 6.21 -1.45 20.47
C LEU A 57 7.27 -1.35 21.59
N SER A 58 8.04 -0.28 21.62
CA SER A 58 9.00 -0.03 22.70
C SER A 58 8.29 0.17 24.03
N GLU A 59 7.20 0.93 24.06
CA GLU A 59 6.38 1.13 25.26
C GLU A 59 5.73 -0.17 25.72
N ALA A 60 5.46 -1.09 24.79
CA ALA A 60 4.95 -2.42 25.12
C ALA A 60 6.03 -3.37 25.62
N GLY A 61 7.27 -2.93 25.74
CA GLY A 61 8.38 -3.70 26.33
C GLY A 61 9.17 -4.52 25.32
N CYS A 62 9.19 -4.11 24.04
CA CYS A 62 9.90 -4.83 22.99
C CYS A 62 11.20 -4.14 22.59
N ASP A 63 12.18 -4.96 22.18
CA ASP A 63 13.28 -4.52 21.34
C ASP A 63 12.79 -4.58 19.89
N VAL A 64 12.96 -3.50 19.13
CA VAL A 64 12.27 -3.32 17.85
C VAL A 64 13.26 -3.06 16.74
N ASP A 65 13.12 -3.81 15.65
CA ASP A 65 13.83 -3.58 14.39
C ASP A 65 12.80 -3.32 13.29
N ILE A 66 12.98 -2.21 12.57
CA ILE A 66 12.06 -1.78 11.51
C ILE A 66 12.87 -1.43 10.28
N TRP A 67 12.44 -1.95 9.13
CA TRP A 67 13.04 -1.57 7.84
C TRP A 67 12.01 -1.59 6.73
N ARG A 68 12.36 -0.94 5.62
CA ARG A 68 11.54 -0.92 4.41
C ARG A 68 12.31 -1.57 3.28
N THR A 69 11.63 -2.44 2.53
CA THR A 69 12.17 -3.03 1.31
C THR A 69 11.28 -2.64 0.15
N THR A 70 11.87 -2.13 -0.91
CA THR A 70 11.13 -1.82 -2.14
C THR A 70 11.42 -2.86 -3.18
N TYR A 71 10.39 -3.57 -3.61
CA TYR A 71 10.45 -4.49 -4.73
C TYR A 71 10.10 -3.75 -6.02
N PHE A 72 10.67 -4.17 -7.13
CA PHE A 72 10.34 -3.62 -8.44
C PHE A 72 9.78 -4.74 -9.30
N HIS A 73 8.46 -4.74 -9.48
CA HIS A 73 7.78 -5.76 -10.27
C HIS A 73 7.77 -5.37 -11.74
N LYS A 74 8.12 -6.30 -12.61
CA LYS A 74 8.02 -6.11 -14.06
C LYS A 74 6.57 -6.28 -14.48
N MET A 75 6.01 -5.24 -15.09
CA MET A 75 4.63 -5.24 -15.57
C MET A 75 4.64 -5.09 -17.09
N SER A 76 3.81 -5.86 -17.78
CA SER A 76 3.77 -5.86 -19.23
C SER A 76 3.07 -4.64 -19.83
N SER A 77 2.22 -3.98 -19.05
CA SER A 77 1.43 -2.83 -19.50
C SER A 77 0.83 -2.08 -18.32
N HIS A 78 0.28 -0.91 -18.58
CA HIS A 78 -0.47 -0.17 -17.56
C HIS A 78 -1.76 -0.91 -17.17
N GLN A 79 -2.38 -1.61 -18.10
CA GLN A 79 -3.54 -2.46 -17.79
C GLN A 79 -3.16 -3.58 -16.81
N ALA A 80 -1.96 -4.14 -16.93
CA ALA A 80 -1.48 -5.14 -15.98
C ALA A 80 -1.36 -4.58 -14.56
N ILE A 81 -0.99 -3.31 -14.41
CA ILE A 81 -0.97 -2.63 -13.11
C ILE A 81 -2.40 -2.54 -12.55
N ILE A 82 -3.35 -2.13 -13.38
CA ILE A 82 -4.77 -2.05 -12.98
C ILE A 82 -5.27 -3.43 -12.53
N ASP A 83 -4.97 -4.47 -13.28
CA ASP A 83 -5.36 -5.84 -12.93
C ASP A 83 -4.74 -6.28 -11.60
N TRP A 84 -3.48 -5.91 -11.36
CA TRP A 84 -2.78 -6.21 -10.11
C TRP A 84 -3.50 -5.60 -8.90
N VAL A 85 -3.91 -4.32 -8.98
CA VAL A 85 -4.51 -3.61 -7.85
C VAL A 85 -6.02 -3.79 -7.75
N SER A 86 -6.68 -4.37 -8.77
CA SER A 86 -8.14 -4.47 -8.85
C SER A 86 -8.77 -5.29 -7.73
N ALA A 87 -8.09 -6.34 -7.29
CA ALA A 87 -8.60 -7.21 -6.23
C ALA A 87 -8.36 -6.67 -4.83
N THR A 88 -7.55 -5.65 -4.69
CA THR A 88 -7.12 -5.11 -3.39
C THR A 88 -7.36 -3.61 -3.28
N GLY A 89 -6.35 -2.78 -3.54
CA GLY A 89 -6.41 -1.34 -3.31
C GLY A 89 -7.45 -0.59 -4.13
N LEU A 90 -7.70 -1.03 -5.36
CA LEU A 90 -8.67 -0.37 -6.26
C LEU A 90 -10.12 -0.78 -5.98
N ARG A 91 -10.34 -1.97 -5.44
CA ARG A 91 -11.67 -2.50 -5.21
C ARG A 91 -12.61 -1.58 -4.41
N PRO A 92 -12.19 -0.99 -3.28
CA PRO A 92 -13.08 -0.11 -2.51
C PRO A 92 -13.58 1.09 -3.30
N TRP A 93 -12.79 1.58 -4.26
CA TRP A 93 -13.15 2.73 -5.10
C TRP A 93 -14.21 2.40 -6.14
N LEU A 94 -14.23 1.16 -6.64
CA LEU A 94 -15.09 0.74 -7.73
C LEU A 94 -16.40 0.10 -7.29
N GLN A 95 -16.44 -0.54 -6.13
CA GLN A 95 -17.57 -1.40 -5.75
C GLN A 95 -18.89 -0.65 -5.58
N GLU A 96 -18.87 0.65 -5.28
CA GLU A 96 -20.06 1.48 -5.13
C GLU A 96 -20.46 2.19 -6.43
N LEU A 97 -19.69 2.01 -7.50
CA LEU A 97 -19.94 2.65 -8.79
C LEU A 97 -20.68 1.72 -9.71
N ASN A 98 -21.60 2.27 -10.55
CA ASN A 98 -22.21 1.51 -11.60
C ASN A 98 -21.22 1.27 -12.75
N GLU A 99 -21.61 0.47 -13.76
CA GLU A 99 -20.72 0.09 -14.87
C GLU A 99 -20.16 1.31 -15.63
N SER A 100 -21.00 2.29 -15.90
CA SER A 100 -20.61 3.51 -16.61
C SER A 100 -19.60 4.34 -15.80
N GLU A 101 -19.86 4.47 -14.51
CA GLU A 101 -18.98 5.20 -13.58
C GLU A 101 -17.63 4.48 -13.42
N GLN A 102 -17.65 3.16 -13.33
CA GLN A 102 -16.43 2.36 -13.27
C GLN A 102 -15.55 2.56 -14.52
N LYS A 103 -16.15 2.55 -15.69
CA LYS A 103 -15.43 2.79 -16.96
C LYS A 103 -14.79 4.18 -16.99
N ARG A 104 -15.51 5.18 -16.55
CA ARG A 104 -15.01 6.56 -16.48
C ARG A 104 -13.86 6.68 -15.48
N PHE A 105 -14.00 6.07 -14.32
CA PHE A 105 -12.94 6.06 -13.30
C PHE A 105 -11.69 5.38 -13.84
N LEU A 106 -11.83 4.18 -14.39
CA LEU A 106 -10.70 3.38 -14.88
C LEU A 106 -10.00 4.04 -16.07
N LYS A 107 -10.74 4.71 -16.94
CA LYS A 107 -10.14 5.44 -18.06
C LYS A 107 -9.21 6.55 -17.57
N ARG A 108 -9.67 7.36 -16.61
CA ARG A 108 -8.85 8.43 -16.04
C ARG A 108 -7.69 7.89 -15.24
N TYR A 109 -7.93 6.84 -14.48
CA TYR A 109 -6.90 6.15 -13.72
C TYR A 109 -5.77 5.64 -14.64
N HIS A 110 -6.13 5.00 -15.74
CA HIS A 110 -5.18 4.53 -16.73
C HIS A 110 -4.32 5.68 -17.29
N GLU A 111 -4.93 6.81 -17.61
CA GLU A 111 -4.22 8.00 -18.09
C GLU A 111 -3.18 8.47 -17.08
N LEU A 112 -3.52 8.53 -15.79
CA LEU A 112 -2.60 8.94 -14.73
C LEU A 112 -1.46 7.94 -14.56
N LEU A 113 -1.73 6.64 -14.68
CA LEU A 113 -0.69 5.63 -14.64
C LEU A 113 0.29 5.77 -15.80
N GLU A 114 -0.19 6.09 -17.00
CA GLU A 114 0.69 6.32 -18.15
C GLU A 114 1.64 7.49 -17.90
N GLU A 115 1.18 8.54 -17.24
CA GLU A 115 2.02 9.69 -16.89
C GLU A 115 3.08 9.34 -15.85
N GLN A 116 2.75 8.51 -14.86
CA GLN A 116 3.59 8.23 -13.70
C GLN A 116 4.54 7.06 -13.89
N TYR A 117 4.20 6.12 -14.75
CA TYR A 117 4.99 4.91 -14.99
C TYR A 117 5.41 4.82 -16.45
N PRO A 118 6.56 5.40 -16.82
CA PRO A 118 7.03 5.33 -18.20
C PRO A 118 7.43 3.91 -18.59
N LEU A 119 7.35 3.62 -19.89
CA LEU A 119 7.88 2.37 -20.41
C LEU A 119 9.40 2.40 -20.36
N GLN A 120 9.99 1.27 -19.95
CA GLN A 120 11.42 1.06 -20.08
C GLN A 120 11.79 0.79 -21.54
N GLU A 121 13.09 0.79 -21.86
CA GLU A 121 13.55 0.58 -23.25
C GLU A 121 13.02 -0.70 -23.87
N ASN A 122 12.84 -1.75 -23.06
CA ASN A 122 12.30 -3.04 -23.52
C ASN A 122 10.76 -3.11 -23.56
N GLY A 123 10.08 -1.99 -23.32
CA GLY A 123 8.62 -1.93 -23.30
C GLY A 123 7.96 -2.39 -22.01
N GLN A 124 8.74 -2.85 -21.03
CA GLN A 124 8.19 -3.21 -19.73
C GLN A 124 8.07 -2.00 -18.82
N ILE A 125 7.28 -2.13 -17.76
CA ILE A 125 7.11 -1.11 -16.73
C ILE A 125 7.65 -1.68 -15.42
N LEU A 126 8.39 -0.88 -14.67
CA LEU A 126 8.81 -1.25 -13.32
C LEU A 126 7.86 -0.61 -12.31
N LEU A 127 7.12 -1.44 -11.60
CA LEU A 127 6.23 -1.02 -10.53
C LEU A 127 6.95 -1.15 -9.20
N ALA A 128 7.26 -0.02 -8.56
CA ALA A 128 7.84 -0.02 -7.23
C ALA A 128 6.77 -0.46 -6.21
N PHE A 129 7.13 -1.40 -5.36
CA PHE A 129 6.23 -1.96 -4.36
C PHE A 129 6.94 -1.98 -3.00
N PRO A 130 6.86 -0.87 -2.23
CA PRO A 130 7.49 -0.81 -0.91
C PRO A 130 6.68 -1.58 0.13
N ARG A 131 7.40 -2.30 0.99
CA ARG A 131 6.84 -3.02 2.12
C ARG A 131 7.59 -2.64 3.39
N LEU A 132 6.84 -2.49 4.47
CA LEU A 132 7.38 -2.23 5.80
C LEU A 132 7.49 -3.54 6.57
N PHE A 133 8.65 -3.75 7.18
CA PHE A 133 8.95 -4.94 7.99
C PHE A 133 9.22 -4.51 9.42
N ILE A 134 8.60 -5.18 10.36
CA ILE A 134 8.77 -4.93 11.80
C ILE A 134 9.02 -6.26 12.49
N VAL A 135 10.09 -6.32 13.28
CA VAL A 135 10.39 -7.45 14.16
C VAL A 135 10.51 -6.89 15.58
N ALA A 136 9.65 -7.37 16.46
CA ALA A 136 9.60 -6.93 17.85
C ALA A 136 9.79 -8.13 18.77
N GLN A 137 10.81 -8.09 19.61
CA GLN A 137 11.10 -9.14 20.58
C GLN A 137 10.72 -8.65 21.97
N ARG A 138 9.84 -9.41 22.64
CA ARG A 138 9.43 -9.08 24.00
C ARG A 138 10.56 -9.28 24.98
N GLN A 139 10.91 -8.22 25.70
CA GLN A 139 11.97 -8.24 26.70
C GLN A 139 11.45 -8.73 28.05
N PRO A 140 12.33 -9.33 28.87
CA PRO A 140 11.99 -9.79 30.22
C PRO A 140 11.52 -8.64 31.11
#